data_82ad52079a4f05454cdd89bc0e3758d7
#
_entry.id   82ad52079a4f05454cdd89bc0e3758d7
#
_cell.length_a   1.000
_cell.length_b   1.000
_cell.length_c   1.000
_cell.angle_alpha   90.00
_cell.angle_beta   90.00
_cell.angle_gamma   90.00
#
_symmetry.space_group_name_H-M   'P 1'
#
loop_
_entity.id
_entity.type
_entity.pdbx_description
1 polymer ?
#
loop_
_entity_poly.entity_id
_entity_poly.type
_entity_poly.pdbx_seq_one_letter_code
_entity_poly.pdbx_strand_id
1 'polypeptide(L)'
;MRSPIARRATAFSMALCACLAACLSGCRGEANAGDPELVMELAISPTPPGVGPARLIITLRDTSGAPMDGARILVEGNMSHAGMVPVLDTASADEGGRYYVPEFDFTMAGDWVLILEASLPDGRTARIQHPLRVARTPGGPKG
;
A
#
# COMPACT_ATOMS: atom_id res chain seq x y z
N MET A 1 29.03 9.08 -75.23
CA MET A 1 29.88 10.06 -74.54
C MET A 1 29.18 10.50 -73.27
N ARG A 2 29.83 10.27 -72.15
CA ARG A 2 29.64 10.88 -70.81
C ARG A 2 28.31 10.73 -70.09
N SER A 3 28.30 9.76 -69.19
CA SER A 3 27.46 9.78 -67.97
C SER A 3 27.77 10.97 -67.09
N PRO A 4 26.80 11.39 -66.22
CA PRO A 4 27.16 11.54 -64.84
C PRO A 4 26.22 10.86 -63.85
N ILE A 5 26.83 10.27 -62.95
CA ILE A 5 26.53 9.64 -61.71
C ILE A 5 25.54 10.44 -60.83
N ALA A 6 24.41 9.81 -60.52
CA ALA A 6 23.47 10.30 -59.54
C ALA A 6 23.98 10.07 -58.13
N ARG A 7 24.12 11.10 -57.39
CA ARG A 7 24.29 11.10 -55.91
C ARG A 7 22.92 10.90 -55.26
N ARG A 8 22.69 9.73 -54.69
CA ARG A 8 21.67 9.51 -53.67
C ARG A 8 22.41 9.38 -52.35
N ALA A 9 22.37 10.42 -51.55
CA ALA A 9 22.88 10.44 -50.19
C ALA A 9 21.70 10.70 -49.22
N THR A 10 21.47 9.73 -48.38
CA THR A 10 21.26 9.84 -46.93
C THR A 10 20.20 10.78 -46.43
N ALA A 11 19.02 10.25 -46.23
CA ALA A 11 18.02 10.79 -45.27
C ALA A 11 17.35 9.60 -44.55
N PHE A 12 18.11 8.84 -43.78
CA PHE A 12 17.56 7.75 -42.95
C PHE A 12 18.39 7.72 -41.65
N SER A 13 18.21 8.68 -40.78
CA SER A 13 18.70 8.55 -39.40
C SER A 13 18.26 9.73 -38.53
N MET A 14 16.99 9.91 -38.25
CA MET A 14 16.50 10.79 -37.18
C MET A 14 15.04 10.50 -36.78
N ALA A 15 14.71 9.24 -36.55
CA ALA A 15 13.38 8.87 -36.06
C ALA A 15 13.43 7.71 -35.05
N LEU A 16 14.48 7.61 -34.23
CA LEU A 16 14.59 6.52 -33.24
C LEU A 16 15.13 7.00 -31.88
N CYS A 17 14.70 8.16 -31.43
CA CYS A 17 15.13 8.66 -30.10
C CYS A 17 14.04 9.35 -29.27
N ALA A 18 12.75 9.13 -29.56
CA ALA A 18 11.66 9.79 -28.87
C ALA A 18 10.71 8.88 -28.08
N CYS A 19 11.04 7.61 -27.83
CA CYS A 19 10.17 6.67 -27.13
C CYS A 19 10.74 6.10 -25.82
N LEU A 20 11.73 6.74 -25.19
CA LEU A 20 12.34 6.20 -23.96
C LEU A 20 12.21 7.10 -22.73
N ALA A 21 11.18 7.94 -22.65
CA ALA A 21 11.00 8.87 -21.54
C ALA A 21 9.62 8.81 -20.87
N ALA A 22 8.95 7.66 -20.81
CA ALA A 22 7.61 7.55 -20.21
C ALA A 22 7.41 6.28 -19.36
N CYS A 23 8.35 5.90 -18.51
CA CYS A 23 8.14 4.80 -17.55
C CYS A 23 8.86 5.05 -16.22
N LEU A 24 8.70 6.24 -15.63
CA LEU A 24 9.13 6.50 -14.25
C LEU A 24 7.97 7.06 -13.41
N SER A 25 6.76 6.54 -13.63
CA SER A 25 5.72 6.61 -12.61
C SER A 25 6.02 5.48 -11.63
N GLY A 26 6.94 5.72 -10.71
CA GLY A 26 7.17 4.84 -9.58
C GLY A 26 5.90 4.78 -8.73
N CYS A 27 5.10 3.75 -8.93
CA CYS A 27 4.14 3.32 -7.94
C CYS A 27 4.95 3.00 -6.67
N ARG A 28 4.87 3.90 -5.66
CA ARG A 28 5.06 3.51 -4.28
C ARG A 28 3.88 2.65 -3.91
N GLY A 29 3.90 1.42 -4.40
CA GLY A 29 2.88 0.43 -4.10
C GLY A 29 3.13 -0.11 -2.70
N GLU A 30 2.09 -0.07 -1.89
CA GLU A 30 1.94 -1.01 -0.81
C GLU A 30 2.28 -2.40 -1.38
N ALA A 31 3.17 -3.12 -0.69
CA ALA A 31 3.56 -4.45 -1.16
C ALA A 31 2.39 -5.40 -0.91
N ASN A 32 1.53 -5.57 -1.90
CA ASN A 32 0.42 -6.50 -1.85
C ASN A 32 0.93 -7.91 -2.16
N ALA A 33 0.59 -8.87 -1.30
CA ALA A 33 0.84 -10.28 -1.50
C ALA A 33 -0.45 -11.06 -1.25
N GLY A 34 -0.60 -12.22 -1.91
CA GLY A 34 -1.78 -13.05 -1.81
C GLY A 34 -2.49 -13.21 -3.15
N ASP A 35 -3.79 -13.41 -3.12
CA ASP A 35 -4.62 -13.57 -4.32
C ASP A 35 -4.67 -12.25 -5.11
N PRO A 36 -4.25 -12.25 -6.40
CA PRO A 36 -4.24 -11.04 -7.22
C PRO A 36 -5.63 -10.51 -7.54
N GLU A 37 -6.68 -11.29 -7.31
CA GLU A 37 -8.06 -10.86 -7.49
C GLU A 37 -8.63 -10.12 -6.28
N LEU A 38 -7.88 -10.02 -5.17
CA LEU A 38 -8.28 -9.31 -3.97
C LEU A 38 -7.56 -7.97 -3.84
N VAL A 39 -8.33 -6.94 -3.54
CA VAL A 39 -7.85 -5.57 -3.28
C VAL A 39 -8.19 -5.21 -1.84
N MET A 40 -7.18 -4.88 -1.05
CA MET A 40 -7.33 -4.44 0.33
C MET A 40 -6.82 -3.00 0.45
N GLU A 41 -7.63 -2.13 1.06
CA GLU A 41 -7.32 -0.73 1.30
C GLU A 41 -7.41 -0.44 2.80
N LEU A 42 -6.54 0.44 3.29
CA LEU A 42 -6.50 0.88 4.69
C LEU A 42 -6.68 2.40 4.78
N ALA A 43 -7.60 2.82 5.64
CA ALA A 43 -7.70 4.19 6.10
C ALA A 43 -7.49 4.27 7.62
N ILE A 44 -6.81 5.31 8.08
CA ILE A 44 -6.46 5.53 9.49
C ILE A 44 -7.03 6.87 9.95
N SER A 45 -7.64 6.89 11.12
CA SER A 45 -8.18 8.13 11.72
C SER A 45 -7.74 8.24 13.19
N PRO A 46 -7.15 9.38 13.61
CA PRO A 46 -6.87 10.60 12.83
C PRO A 46 -5.76 10.42 11.77
N THR A 47 -5.70 11.33 10.81
CA THR A 47 -4.64 11.40 9.79
C THR A 47 -3.95 12.75 9.84
N PRO A 48 -2.62 12.82 10.08
CA PRO A 48 -1.73 11.72 10.44
C PRO A 48 -2.05 11.14 11.83
N PRO A 49 -1.76 9.84 12.08
CA PRO A 49 -1.95 9.26 13.41
C PRO A 49 -0.92 9.79 14.39
N GLY A 50 -1.35 9.96 15.64
CA GLY A 50 -0.50 10.28 16.78
C GLY A 50 -0.31 9.07 17.69
N VAL A 51 0.53 9.23 18.72
CA VAL A 51 0.67 8.23 19.80
C VAL A 51 -0.66 8.09 20.52
N GLY A 52 -1.08 6.86 20.77
CA GLY A 52 -2.36 6.48 21.39
C GLY A 52 -3.29 5.77 20.40
N PRO A 53 -4.58 5.67 20.75
CA PRO A 53 -5.55 4.93 19.97
C PRO A 53 -5.86 5.61 18.64
N ALA A 54 -5.97 4.82 17.59
CA ALA A 54 -6.41 5.23 16.26
C ALA A 54 -7.41 4.21 15.72
N ARG A 55 -8.38 4.68 14.95
CA ARG A 55 -9.30 3.79 14.25
C ARG A 55 -8.70 3.38 12.92
N LEU A 56 -8.69 2.08 12.64
CA LEU A 56 -8.37 1.52 11.34
C LEU A 56 -9.66 1.12 10.65
N ILE A 57 -9.81 1.51 9.38
CA ILE A 57 -10.91 1.11 8.51
C ILE A 57 -10.29 0.38 7.34
N ILE A 58 -10.69 -0.87 7.14
CA ILE A 58 -10.16 -1.75 6.11
C ILE A 58 -11.29 -2.05 5.15
N THR A 59 -11.02 -1.95 3.85
CA THR A 59 -11.97 -2.31 2.80
C THR A 59 -11.37 -3.45 1.99
N LEU A 60 -12.10 -4.56 1.88
CA LEU A 60 -11.71 -5.72 1.08
C LEU A 60 -12.69 -5.92 -0.06
N ARG A 61 -12.19 -5.94 -1.30
CA ARG A 61 -12.97 -6.07 -2.53
C ARG A 61 -12.27 -7.03 -3.47
N ASP A 62 -13.00 -7.54 -4.44
CA ASP A 62 -12.38 -8.15 -5.61
C ASP A 62 -11.99 -7.09 -6.66
N THR A 63 -11.31 -7.51 -7.72
CA THR A 63 -10.88 -6.63 -8.83
C THR A 63 -12.04 -6.06 -9.64
N SER A 64 -13.26 -6.61 -9.52
CA SER A 64 -14.49 -6.04 -10.11
C SER A 64 -15.09 -4.93 -9.23
N GLY A 65 -14.56 -4.76 -8.01
CA GLY A 65 -15.07 -3.84 -7.01
C GLY A 65 -16.16 -4.43 -6.12
N ALA A 66 -16.48 -5.72 -6.25
CA ALA A 66 -17.46 -6.37 -5.39
C ALA A 66 -16.91 -6.54 -3.96
N PRO A 67 -17.73 -6.26 -2.94
CA PRO A 67 -17.30 -6.38 -1.56
C PRO A 67 -17.07 -7.83 -1.17
N MET A 68 -16.04 -8.06 -0.36
CA MET A 68 -15.67 -9.37 0.16
C MET A 68 -15.96 -9.44 1.65
N ASP A 69 -17.07 -10.06 2.00
CA ASP A 69 -17.50 -10.26 3.38
C ASP A 69 -16.98 -11.59 3.97
N GLY A 70 -17.01 -11.72 5.29
CA GLY A 70 -16.66 -12.94 6.01
C GLY A 70 -15.17 -13.23 6.15
N ALA A 71 -14.30 -12.31 5.77
CA ALA A 71 -12.87 -12.45 5.99
C ALA A 71 -12.50 -12.30 7.48
N ARG A 72 -11.49 -13.03 7.91
CA ARG A 72 -10.76 -12.75 9.15
C ARG A 72 -9.54 -11.89 8.79
N ILE A 73 -9.44 -10.72 9.39
CA ILE A 73 -8.31 -9.81 9.14
C ILE A 73 -7.52 -9.62 10.42
N LEU A 74 -6.25 -10.02 10.37
CA LEU A 74 -5.26 -9.78 11.42
C LEU A 74 -4.50 -8.50 11.09
N VAL A 75 -4.24 -7.71 12.11
CA VAL A 75 -3.46 -6.46 12.02
C VAL A 75 -2.26 -6.56 12.94
N GLU A 76 -1.09 -6.35 12.39
CA GLU A 76 0.17 -6.33 13.13
C GLU A 76 0.87 -4.98 12.89
N GLY A 77 1.16 -4.25 13.95
CA GLY A 77 1.91 -3.01 13.92
C GLY A 77 3.33 -3.20 14.42
N ASN A 78 4.29 -2.93 13.56
CA ASN A 78 5.72 -3.03 13.85
C ASN A 78 6.37 -1.66 13.79
N MET A 79 7.24 -1.37 14.76
CA MET A 79 8.18 -0.25 14.66
C MET A 79 9.49 -0.69 14.03
N SER A 80 10.14 0.22 13.32
CA SER A 80 11.45 -0.02 12.72
C SER A 80 12.62 -0.08 13.71
N HIS A 81 12.34 0.03 15.02
CA HIS A 81 13.35 -0.05 16.07
C HIS A 81 13.49 -1.47 16.64
N ALA A 82 14.73 -1.94 16.78
CA ALA A 82 15.00 -3.24 17.36
C ALA A 82 14.54 -3.34 18.83
N GLY A 83 13.94 -4.48 19.18
CA GLY A 83 13.50 -4.78 20.55
C GLY A 83 12.09 -4.31 20.91
N MET A 84 11.34 -3.76 19.95
CA MET A 84 9.91 -3.43 20.15
C MET A 84 9.04 -4.66 19.94
N VAL A 85 8.06 -4.85 20.84
CA VAL A 85 7.04 -5.90 20.68
C VAL A 85 5.98 -5.41 19.70
N PRO A 86 5.60 -6.23 18.70
CA PRO A 86 4.51 -5.88 17.78
C PRO A 86 3.19 -5.67 18.53
N VAL A 87 2.39 -4.71 18.05
CA VAL A 87 1.00 -4.55 18.47
C VAL A 87 0.13 -5.40 17.55
N LEU A 88 -0.63 -6.32 18.13
CA LEU A 88 -1.50 -7.24 17.39
C LEU A 88 -2.96 -6.94 17.67
N ASP A 89 -3.79 -6.98 16.63
CA ASP A 89 -5.23 -6.84 16.74
C ASP A 89 -5.95 -7.66 15.66
N THR A 90 -7.27 -7.79 15.81
CA THR A 90 -8.14 -8.45 14.83
C THR A 90 -9.27 -7.50 14.46
N ALA A 91 -9.46 -7.24 13.18
CA ALA A 91 -10.53 -6.38 12.75
C ALA A 91 -11.90 -7.05 12.89
N SER A 92 -12.88 -6.28 13.35
CA SER A 92 -14.29 -6.67 13.38
C SER A 92 -14.93 -6.44 12.01
N ALA A 93 -15.74 -7.39 11.56
CA ALA A 93 -16.47 -7.27 10.31
C ALA A 93 -17.61 -6.25 10.41
N ASP A 94 -17.83 -5.50 9.34
CA ASP A 94 -18.99 -4.68 9.05
C ASP A 94 -19.57 -5.11 7.71
N GLU A 95 -20.65 -4.51 7.25
CA GLU A 95 -21.28 -4.84 5.98
C GLU A 95 -20.51 -4.27 4.78
N GLY A 96 -20.62 -4.93 3.63
CA GLY A 96 -20.13 -4.44 2.35
C GLY A 96 -18.60 -4.46 2.21
N GLY A 97 -17.97 -5.52 2.70
CA GLY A 97 -16.52 -5.72 2.61
C GLY A 97 -15.71 -4.77 3.48
N ARG A 98 -16.33 -4.20 4.51
CA ARG A 98 -15.70 -3.30 5.46
C ARG A 98 -15.37 -4.02 6.75
N TYR A 99 -14.24 -3.64 7.32
CA TYR A 99 -13.72 -4.14 8.59
C TYR A 99 -13.10 -2.99 9.35
N TYR A 100 -13.09 -3.05 10.67
CA TYR A 100 -12.52 -1.99 11.49
C TYR A 100 -11.84 -2.50 12.75
N VAL A 101 -10.79 -1.82 13.15
CA VAL A 101 -10.21 -1.87 14.49
C VAL A 101 -10.54 -0.53 15.14
N PRO A 102 -11.39 -0.49 16.19
CA PRO A 102 -11.84 0.77 16.74
C PRO A 102 -10.73 1.55 17.46
N GLU A 103 -9.80 0.86 18.12
CA GLU A 103 -8.77 1.43 18.97
C GLU A 103 -7.44 0.67 18.81
N PHE A 104 -6.79 0.83 17.65
CA PHE A 104 -5.44 0.33 17.48
C PHE A 104 -4.46 1.25 18.19
N ASP A 105 -3.64 0.72 19.12
CA ASP A 105 -2.77 1.55 19.95
C ASP A 105 -1.37 1.75 19.34
N PHE A 106 -1.09 2.96 18.89
CA PHE A 106 0.27 3.37 18.54
C PHE A 106 1.04 3.77 19.80
N THR A 107 1.82 2.86 20.34
CA THR A 107 2.49 3.00 21.64
C THR A 107 3.59 4.06 21.65
N MET A 108 4.17 4.41 20.50
CA MET A 108 5.26 5.39 20.38
C MET A 108 5.21 6.16 19.06
N ALA A 109 5.78 7.36 19.08
CA ALA A 109 6.02 8.13 17.86
C ALA A 109 7.21 7.57 17.07
N GLY A 110 7.13 7.62 15.75
CA GLY A 110 8.19 7.15 14.86
C GLY A 110 7.66 6.47 13.61
N ASP A 111 8.53 5.70 12.97
CA ASP A 111 8.20 4.98 11.75
C ASP A 111 7.65 3.59 12.07
N TRP A 112 6.47 3.32 11.57
CA TRP A 112 5.73 2.08 11.75
C TRP A 112 5.45 1.41 10.40
N VAL A 113 5.25 0.11 10.43
CA VAL A 113 4.69 -0.67 9.34
C VAL A 113 3.50 -1.45 9.88
N LEU A 114 2.31 -1.18 9.35
CA LEU A 114 1.15 -2.03 9.58
C LEU A 114 1.13 -3.15 8.55
N ILE A 115 1.00 -4.38 9.01
CA ILE A 115 0.82 -5.57 8.21
C ILE A 115 -0.60 -6.05 8.43
N LEU A 116 -1.37 -6.14 7.36
CA LEU A 116 -2.73 -6.64 7.40
C LEU A 116 -2.80 -7.92 6.60
N GLU A 117 -3.36 -8.97 7.22
CA GLU A 117 -3.54 -10.28 6.58
C GLU A 117 -5.02 -10.68 6.64
N ALA A 118 -5.66 -10.76 5.48
CA ALA A 118 -7.02 -11.23 5.33
C ALA A 118 -7.03 -12.69 4.88
N SER A 119 -7.92 -13.49 5.50
CA SER A 119 -8.20 -14.87 5.12
C SER A 119 -9.70 -15.03 4.92
N LEU A 120 -10.10 -15.44 3.73
CA LEU A 120 -11.49 -15.71 3.36
C LEU A 120 -11.88 -17.16 3.65
N PRO A 121 -13.19 -17.45 3.83
CA PRO A 121 -13.66 -18.80 4.07
C PRO A 121 -13.38 -19.79 2.93
N ASP A 122 -13.24 -19.28 1.70
CA ASP A 122 -12.90 -20.07 0.50
C ASP A 122 -11.39 -20.37 0.37
N GLY A 123 -10.58 -19.91 1.32
CA GLY A 123 -9.14 -20.12 1.37
C GLY A 123 -8.29 -19.07 0.65
N ARG A 124 -8.91 -18.10 -0.02
CA ARG A 124 -8.17 -16.95 -0.59
C ARG A 124 -7.60 -16.08 0.52
N THR A 125 -6.46 -15.48 0.27
CA THR A 125 -5.78 -14.60 1.21
C THR A 125 -5.33 -13.32 0.54
N ALA A 126 -5.28 -12.23 1.30
CA ALA A 126 -4.66 -10.98 0.87
C ALA A 126 -3.78 -10.44 1.99
N ARG A 127 -2.66 -9.82 1.63
CA ARG A 127 -1.73 -9.22 2.58
C ARG A 127 -1.23 -7.89 2.04
N ILE A 128 -1.32 -6.85 2.87
CA ILE A 128 -0.72 -5.55 2.57
C ILE A 128 0.27 -5.14 3.66
N GLN A 129 1.26 -4.32 3.28
CA GLN A 129 2.17 -3.65 4.18
C GLN A 129 2.03 -2.14 3.99
N HIS A 130 1.61 -1.44 5.03
CA HIS A 130 1.37 -0.01 5.01
C HIS A 130 2.38 0.71 5.90
N PRO A 131 3.45 1.29 5.33
CA PRO A 131 4.38 2.11 6.08
C PRO A 131 3.74 3.47 6.41
N LEU A 132 3.91 3.90 7.66
CA LEU A 132 3.38 5.19 8.13
C LEU A 132 4.28 5.82 9.18
N ARG A 133 4.08 7.10 9.43
CA ARG A 133 4.73 7.82 10.51
C ARG A 133 3.71 8.22 11.56
N VAL A 134 3.95 7.81 12.81
CA VAL A 134 3.16 8.20 13.97
C VAL A 134 3.75 9.48 14.56
N ALA A 135 2.93 10.52 14.63
CA ALA A 135 3.35 11.81 15.18
C ALA A 135 3.43 11.77 16.72
N ARG A 136 4.32 12.57 17.27
CA ARG A 136 4.33 12.81 18.72
C ARG A 136 3.09 13.61 19.08
N THR A 137 2.30 13.13 20.03
CA THR A 137 1.12 13.89 20.51
C THR A 137 1.57 15.22 21.12
N PRO A 138 1.02 16.38 20.70
CA PRO A 138 1.33 17.66 21.33
C PRO A 138 0.92 17.62 22.80
N GLY A 139 1.87 17.79 23.73
CA GLY A 139 1.60 17.83 25.17
C GLY A 139 1.98 16.58 25.97
N GLY A 140 2.48 15.52 25.33
CA GLY A 140 3.06 14.39 26.05
C GLY A 140 4.36 14.76 26.78
N PRO A 141 4.70 14.09 27.93
CA PRO A 141 5.89 14.39 28.68
C PRO A 141 7.12 14.29 27.79
N LYS A 142 7.97 15.33 27.86
CA LYS A 142 9.30 15.29 27.26
C LYS A 142 10.13 14.33 28.11
N GLY A 143 10.28 13.09 27.60
CA GLY A 143 11.25 12.15 28.17
C GLY A 143 12.67 12.49 27.77
#